data_dc95bc011fb449ae5e23fdfb10199bf8
#
_entry.id   dc95bc011fb449ae5e23fdfb10199bf8
#
_cell.length_a   1.000
_cell.length_b   1.000
_cell.length_c   1.000
_cell.angle_alpha   90.00
_cell.angle_beta   90.00
_cell.angle_gamma   90.00
#
_symmetry.space_group_name_H-M   'P 1'
#
loop_
_entity.id
_entity.type
_entity.pdbx_description
1 polymer ?
#
loop_
_entity_poly.entity_id
_entity_poly.type
_entity_poly.pdbx_seq_one_letter_code
_entity_poly.pdbx_strand_id
1 'polypeptide(L)'
;MDPQSQYCHNTQCPARGKGGLDNIRVHSIKERRYKCDTCGKTFAATKGTALYRLHKPVEVYFLVMVLLSHGCRPQACVAAFGLDERTVSDWVRRREATVRRCISIWWVKLVGRKVWMAMAMCATSRLWLGGVVSQHRGKQLVNALAKLVRACAADPRLLVCTDGLSSYINALRRAWRKPCYTGKRGRPRLVAAPGLLVGQMVKQYAHRRVIGVIERAVVGAREAILQVLEATGTGVNTAYIERLNATFRARLAPLVRRTRAPARKEATLTAGMWLVGCCYNYCWAHHSLRLHTVPGAGRKWRERTPAMAAGLTQHIWRLEELLSYQAPLPEYAAPKRRGRPPNQATDQSLRLAA
;
A
#
# COMPACT_ATOMS: atom_id res chain seq x y z
N MET A 1 -6.65 1.96 29.35
CA MET A 1 -6.09 3.01 28.45
C MET A 1 -4.58 3.07 28.71
N ASP A 2 -3.78 2.83 27.71
CA ASP A 2 -2.31 2.85 27.81
C ASP A 2 -1.77 4.12 27.12
N PRO A 3 -1.20 5.10 27.84
CA PRO A 3 -0.63 6.31 27.27
C PRO A 3 0.64 6.06 26.46
N GLN A 4 1.44 5.04 26.81
CA GLN A 4 2.73 4.77 26.16
C GLN A 4 2.58 4.29 24.71
N SER A 5 1.46 3.65 24.39
CA SER A 5 1.12 3.25 23.02
C SER A 5 0.63 4.41 22.14
N GLN A 6 0.45 5.60 22.72
CA GLN A 6 -0.13 6.76 22.04
C GLN A 6 0.92 7.81 21.68
N TYR A 7 0.60 8.63 20.69
CA TYR A 7 1.44 9.75 20.26
C TYR A 7 0.60 10.99 19.91
N CYS A 8 1.22 12.16 19.92
CA CYS A 8 0.55 13.42 19.63
C CYS A 8 0.11 13.51 18.15
N HIS A 9 -1.14 13.90 17.90
CA HIS A 9 -1.73 14.09 16.57
C HIS A 9 -1.72 15.53 16.07
N ASN A 10 -1.28 16.50 16.90
CA ASN A 10 -1.26 17.91 16.51
C ASN A 10 -0.18 18.18 15.46
N THR A 11 -0.58 18.76 14.32
CA THR A 11 0.33 19.06 13.20
C THR A 11 1.44 20.05 13.54
N GLN A 12 1.25 20.87 14.57
CA GLN A 12 2.19 21.88 15.01
C GLN A 12 3.01 21.47 16.25
N CYS A 13 2.85 20.22 16.71
CA CYS A 13 3.55 19.75 17.90
C CYS A 13 4.90 19.08 17.52
N PRO A 14 6.02 19.44 18.16
CA PRO A 14 7.32 18.79 17.93
C PRO A 14 7.31 17.29 18.27
N ALA A 15 6.44 16.86 19.20
CA ALA A 15 6.25 15.47 19.58
C ALA A 15 5.25 14.71 18.69
N ARG A 16 4.84 15.29 17.55
CA ARG A 16 3.89 14.63 16.63
C ARG A 16 4.44 13.32 16.09
N GLY A 17 3.64 12.26 16.19
CA GLY A 17 3.97 10.95 15.64
C GLY A 17 5.07 10.18 16.39
N LYS A 18 5.64 10.78 17.44
CA LYS A 18 6.68 10.15 18.25
C LYS A 18 6.03 9.45 19.44
N GLY A 19 6.15 8.14 19.53
CA GLY A 19 5.77 7.33 20.68
C GLY A 19 6.91 7.21 21.69
N GLY A 20 6.60 6.78 22.93
CA GLY A 20 7.60 6.50 23.95
C GLY A 20 8.32 7.73 24.54
N LEU A 21 7.74 8.93 24.38
CA LEU A 21 8.30 10.16 24.96
C LEU A 21 7.73 10.48 26.36
N ASP A 22 6.89 9.65 26.93
CA ASP A 22 6.18 9.83 28.22
C ASP A 22 5.44 11.16 28.36
N ASN A 23 5.14 11.81 27.25
CA ASN A 23 4.48 13.12 27.15
C ASN A 23 2.98 13.02 26.87
N ILE A 24 2.41 11.82 26.94
CA ILE A 24 0.97 11.58 26.77
C ILE A 24 0.38 11.11 28.08
N ARG A 25 -0.67 11.77 28.56
CA ARG A 25 -1.40 11.41 29.78
C ARG A 25 -2.86 11.13 29.49
N VAL A 26 -3.50 10.32 30.33
CA VAL A 26 -4.94 10.12 30.31
C VAL A 26 -5.61 11.42 30.78
N HIS A 27 -6.44 12.01 29.92
CA HIS A 27 -7.19 13.23 30.23
C HIS A 27 -8.58 12.92 30.78
N SER A 28 -9.28 11.95 30.20
CA SER A 28 -10.59 11.51 30.64
C SER A 28 -10.78 10.01 30.33
N ILE A 29 -11.01 9.23 31.36
CA ILE A 29 -11.32 7.79 31.20
C ILE A 29 -12.72 7.62 30.61
N LYS A 30 -13.71 8.38 31.09
CA LYS A 30 -15.10 8.33 30.64
C LYS A 30 -15.23 8.61 29.13
N GLU A 31 -14.53 9.64 28.64
CA GLU A 31 -14.53 10.04 27.23
C GLU A 31 -13.44 9.35 26.42
N ARG A 32 -12.60 8.52 27.03
CA ARG A 32 -11.44 7.85 26.42
C ARG A 32 -10.55 8.84 25.67
N ARG A 33 -10.09 9.89 26.38
CA ARG A 33 -9.26 10.96 25.82
C ARG A 33 -7.89 11.00 26.47
N TYR A 34 -6.91 11.40 25.68
CA TYR A 34 -5.54 11.68 26.09
C TYR A 34 -5.22 13.17 25.95
N LYS A 35 -4.21 13.62 26.68
CA LYS A 35 -3.62 14.98 26.60
C LYS A 35 -2.14 14.85 26.30
N CYS A 36 -1.63 15.68 25.40
CA CYS A 36 -0.20 15.81 25.15
C CYS A 36 0.36 16.95 26.00
N ASP A 37 1.31 16.67 26.87
CA ASP A 37 1.93 17.68 27.76
C ASP A 37 2.79 18.67 26.97
N THR A 38 3.40 18.25 25.86
CA THR A 38 4.22 19.14 25.00
C THR A 38 3.42 20.28 24.37
N CYS A 39 2.15 20.07 23.98
CA CYS A 39 1.35 21.09 23.30
C CYS A 39 0.00 21.38 23.98
N GLY A 40 -0.30 20.75 25.11
CA GLY A 40 -1.53 20.93 25.88
C GLY A 40 -2.82 20.43 25.22
N LYS A 41 -2.78 19.98 23.95
CA LYS A 41 -3.97 19.56 23.21
C LYS A 41 -4.43 18.15 23.57
N THR A 42 -5.75 17.97 23.65
CA THR A 42 -6.38 16.68 23.90
C THR A 42 -6.81 16.00 22.60
N PHE A 43 -6.88 14.67 22.62
CA PHE A 43 -7.36 13.86 21.49
C PHE A 43 -8.02 12.57 21.95
N ALA A 44 -8.94 12.03 21.15
CA ALA A 44 -9.63 10.78 21.45
C ALA A 44 -8.69 9.58 21.25
N ALA A 45 -8.84 8.53 22.02
CA ALA A 45 -8.08 7.28 21.92
C ALA A 45 -8.19 6.62 20.53
N THR A 46 -9.30 6.79 19.85
CA THR A 46 -9.53 6.25 18.49
C THR A 46 -8.98 7.14 17.37
N LYS A 47 -8.38 8.30 17.71
CA LYS A 47 -7.84 9.21 16.69
C LYS A 47 -6.71 8.53 15.90
N GLY A 48 -6.77 8.63 14.58
CA GLY A 48 -5.83 7.93 13.68
C GLY A 48 -6.24 6.51 13.31
N THR A 49 -7.32 5.99 13.87
CA THR A 49 -7.92 4.70 13.49
C THR A 49 -9.16 4.89 12.62
N ALA A 50 -9.65 3.81 12.01
CA ALA A 50 -10.90 3.82 11.28
C ALA A 50 -12.14 4.03 12.18
N LEU A 51 -11.98 3.85 13.49
CA LEU A 51 -13.04 4.00 14.51
C LEU A 51 -13.23 5.48 14.96
N TYR A 52 -12.36 6.39 14.55
CA TYR A 52 -12.47 7.79 14.96
C TYR A 52 -13.77 8.43 14.48
N ARG A 53 -14.52 9.05 15.42
CA ARG A 53 -15.85 9.63 15.17
C ARG A 53 -16.87 8.63 14.59
N LEU A 54 -16.82 7.39 15.04
CA LEU A 54 -17.86 6.42 14.75
C LEU A 54 -19.05 6.68 15.67
N HIS A 55 -20.25 6.89 15.08
CA HIS A 55 -21.50 7.19 15.82
C HIS A 55 -22.40 5.96 15.96
N LYS A 56 -22.11 4.88 15.29
CA LYS A 56 -22.84 3.61 15.38
C LYS A 56 -22.06 2.61 16.23
N PRO A 57 -22.69 1.57 16.76
CA PRO A 57 -22.01 0.51 17.51
C PRO A 57 -20.83 -0.07 16.73
N VAL A 58 -19.74 -0.28 17.42
CA VAL A 58 -18.48 -0.70 16.77
C VAL A 58 -18.60 -2.12 16.21
N GLU A 59 -19.42 -2.94 16.82
CA GLU A 59 -19.73 -4.32 16.41
C GLU A 59 -20.40 -4.34 15.03
N VAL A 60 -21.39 -3.46 14.83
CA VAL A 60 -22.09 -3.30 13.54
C VAL A 60 -21.11 -2.84 12.47
N TYR A 61 -20.22 -1.90 12.81
CA TYR A 61 -19.18 -1.45 11.91
C TYR A 61 -18.26 -2.61 11.47
N PHE A 62 -17.80 -3.44 12.42
CA PHE A 62 -16.94 -4.58 12.11
C PHE A 62 -17.67 -5.61 11.24
N LEU A 63 -18.89 -5.97 11.55
CA LEU A 63 -19.69 -6.92 10.76
C LEU A 63 -19.85 -6.44 9.32
N VAL A 64 -20.22 -5.17 9.13
CA VAL A 64 -20.34 -4.56 7.79
C VAL A 64 -19.01 -4.61 7.05
N MET A 65 -17.89 -4.29 7.71
CA MET A 65 -16.58 -4.31 7.06
C MET A 65 -16.11 -5.73 6.69
N VAL A 66 -16.44 -6.74 7.51
CA VAL A 66 -16.25 -8.17 7.16
C VAL A 66 -17.03 -8.51 5.90
N LEU A 67 -18.32 -8.26 5.87
CA LEU A 67 -19.19 -8.57 4.73
C LEU A 67 -18.70 -7.89 3.45
N LEU A 68 -18.32 -6.61 3.52
CA LEU A 68 -17.80 -5.87 2.38
C LEU A 68 -16.45 -6.43 1.90
N SER A 69 -15.57 -6.88 2.80
CA SER A 69 -14.29 -7.50 2.44
C SER A 69 -14.49 -8.84 1.72
N HIS A 70 -15.59 -9.51 1.97
CA HIS A 70 -15.97 -10.76 1.32
C HIS A 70 -16.83 -10.57 0.06
N GLY A 71 -17.02 -9.34 -0.40
CA GLY A 71 -17.72 -9.02 -1.65
C GLY A 71 -19.23 -8.82 -1.51
N CYS A 72 -19.74 -8.72 -0.27
CA CYS A 72 -21.12 -8.34 -0.05
C CYS A 72 -21.40 -6.93 -0.62
N ARG A 73 -22.58 -6.74 -1.19
CA ARG A 73 -22.95 -5.43 -1.74
C ARG A 73 -23.27 -4.46 -0.61
N PRO A 74 -22.85 -3.18 -0.71
CA PRO A 74 -23.19 -2.16 0.30
C PRO A 74 -24.69 -2.07 0.59
N GLN A 75 -25.54 -2.19 -0.44
CA GLN A 75 -27.00 -2.15 -0.28
C GLN A 75 -27.53 -3.30 0.57
N ALA A 76 -26.93 -4.49 0.51
CA ALA A 76 -27.30 -5.61 1.38
C ALA A 76 -26.96 -5.31 2.84
N CYS A 77 -25.82 -4.66 3.11
CA CYS A 77 -25.47 -4.21 4.46
C CYS A 77 -26.43 -3.10 4.96
N VAL A 78 -26.82 -2.17 4.08
CA VAL A 78 -27.83 -1.13 4.39
C VAL A 78 -29.13 -1.78 4.83
N ALA A 79 -29.66 -2.72 4.03
CA ALA A 79 -30.91 -3.42 4.33
C ALA A 79 -30.84 -4.29 5.60
N ALA A 80 -29.73 -5.05 5.76
CA ALA A 80 -29.57 -5.99 6.88
C ALA A 80 -29.40 -5.32 8.25
N PHE A 81 -28.77 -4.13 8.29
CA PHE A 81 -28.42 -3.44 9.54
C PHE A 81 -29.18 -2.12 9.75
N GLY A 82 -30.15 -1.79 8.91
CA GLY A 82 -30.90 -0.54 9.01
C GLY A 82 -30.03 0.71 8.92
N LEU A 83 -28.99 0.67 8.08
CA LEU A 83 -28.01 1.75 7.93
C LEU A 83 -28.38 2.67 6.75
N ASP A 84 -27.90 3.91 6.81
CA ASP A 84 -27.95 4.82 5.67
C ASP A 84 -26.83 4.48 4.66
N GLU A 85 -27.12 4.58 3.36
CA GLU A 85 -26.13 4.28 2.29
C GLU A 85 -24.90 5.18 2.38
N ARG A 86 -25.06 6.45 2.80
CA ARG A 86 -23.96 7.38 3.01
C ARG A 86 -23.05 6.92 4.14
N THR A 87 -23.65 6.40 5.24
CA THR A 87 -22.90 5.86 6.37
C THR A 87 -21.99 4.71 5.94
N VAL A 88 -22.52 3.72 5.21
CA VAL A 88 -21.71 2.58 4.72
C VAL A 88 -20.63 3.06 3.74
N SER A 89 -20.98 3.98 2.85
CA SER A 89 -20.03 4.58 1.90
C SER A 89 -18.91 5.37 2.61
N ASP A 90 -19.21 6.10 3.68
CA ASP A 90 -18.24 6.83 4.49
C ASP A 90 -17.34 5.89 5.28
N TRP A 91 -17.85 4.80 5.80
CA TRP A 91 -17.05 3.78 6.49
C TRP A 91 -15.99 3.16 5.58
N VAL A 92 -16.35 2.86 4.33
CA VAL A 92 -15.39 2.35 3.34
C VAL A 92 -14.30 3.40 3.04
N ARG A 93 -14.66 4.69 2.92
CA ARG A 93 -13.72 5.78 2.61
C ARG A 93 -12.77 6.15 3.75
N ARG A 94 -13.20 6.03 5.02
CA ARG A 94 -12.37 6.39 6.20
C ARG A 94 -11.02 5.67 6.22
N ARG A 95 -10.92 4.53 5.59
CA ARG A 95 -9.72 3.69 5.57
C ARG A 95 -8.69 4.08 4.51
N GLU A 96 -9.07 4.82 3.49
CA GLU A 96 -8.16 5.22 2.39
C GLU A 96 -6.95 6.03 2.90
N ALA A 97 -7.10 6.75 4.01
CA ALA A 97 -6.05 7.57 4.59
C ALA A 97 -4.93 6.76 5.29
N THR A 98 -5.17 5.50 5.65
CA THR A 98 -4.30 4.75 6.57
C THR A 98 -3.28 3.85 5.87
N VAL A 99 -3.55 3.35 4.66
CA VAL A 99 -2.65 2.37 3.99
C VAL A 99 -2.51 2.68 2.50
N ARG A 100 -1.39 3.25 2.11
CA ARG A 100 -1.01 3.38 0.70
C ARG A 100 0.23 2.57 0.41
N ARG A 101 0.18 1.71 -0.59
CA ARG A 101 1.24 1.30 -1.55
C ARG A 101 0.90 0.00 -2.26
N CYS A 102 1.00 -0.01 -3.55
CA CYS A 102 1.49 -0.94 -4.60
C CYS A 102 0.57 -1.50 -5.72
N ILE A 103 0.94 -2.23 -6.66
CA ILE A 103 0.82 -2.15 -8.13
C ILE A 103 0.26 -3.37 -8.92
N SER A 104 -0.59 -3.19 -9.94
CA SER A 104 -0.80 -3.85 -11.26
C SER A 104 -2.01 -3.28 -12.02
N ILE A 105 -2.12 -3.44 -13.36
CA ILE A 105 -3.14 -2.73 -14.16
C ILE A 105 -4.14 -3.65 -14.84
N TRP A 106 -5.43 -3.41 -14.64
CA TRP A 106 -6.54 -3.94 -15.41
C TRP A 106 -7.74 -2.96 -15.38
N TRP A 107 -8.73 -3.14 -16.26
CA TRP A 107 -9.82 -2.19 -16.37
C TRP A 107 -11.10 -2.66 -15.66
N VAL A 108 -11.89 -1.68 -15.22
CA VAL A 108 -13.15 -1.87 -14.51
C VAL A 108 -14.23 -1.00 -15.14
N LYS A 109 -15.47 -1.48 -15.19
CA LYS A 109 -16.62 -0.67 -15.57
C LYS A 109 -17.11 0.13 -14.37
N LEU A 110 -17.09 1.44 -14.48
CA LEU A 110 -17.97 2.34 -13.71
C LEU A 110 -19.27 2.55 -14.47
N VAL A 111 -20.29 3.12 -13.80
CA VAL A 111 -21.52 3.52 -14.50
C VAL A 111 -21.14 4.51 -15.60
N GLY A 112 -21.44 4.15 -16.85
CA GLY A 112 -21.22 4.99 -18.03
C GLY A 112 -19.76 5.11 -18.53
N ARG A 113 -18.73 4.61 -17.82
CA ARG A 113 -17.32 4.73 -18.24
C ARG A 113 -16.43 3.59 -17.78
N LYS A 114 -15.31 3.41 -18.49
CA LYS A 114 -14.24 2.49 -18.08
C LYS A 114 -13.26 3.20 -17.16
N VAL A 115 -12.78 2.50 -16.13
CA VAL A 115 -11.63 2.91 -15.33
C VAL A 115 -10.59 1.79 -15.30
N TRP A 116 -9.36 2.15 -15.05
CA TRP A 116 -8.22 1.24 -15.04
C TRP A 116 -7.71 1.09 -13.62
N MET A 117 -7.52 -0.15 -13.20
CA MET A 117 -6.93 -0.48 -11.93
C MET A 117 -5.56 -1.09 -12.16
N ALA A 118 -4.56 -0.53 -11.53
CA ALA A 118 -3.19 -0.99 -11.59
C ALA A 118 -2.75 -1.50 -10.22
N MET A 119 -2.16 -2.70 -10.15
CA MET A 119 -1.73 -3.32 -8.89
C MET A 119 -0.33 -3.94 -9.01
N ALA A 120 0.40 -4.15 -7.92
CA ALA A 120 1.57 -4.99 -7.83
C ALA A 120 1.62 -5.81 -6.55
N MET A 121 2.44 -6.83 -6.62
CA MET A 121 2.69 -7.73 -5.52
C MET A 121 4.15 -8.17 -5.48
N CYS A 122 4.61 -8.55 -4.32
CA CYS A 122 5.85 -9.27 -4.15
C CYS A 122 5.63 -10.74 -4.53
N ALA A 123 6.41 -11.27 -5.46
CA ALA A 123 6.24 -12.64 -5.96
C ALA A 123 6.58 -13.70 -4.90
N THR A 124 7.55 -13.46 -4.03
CA THR A 124 7.99 -14.41 -3.00
C THR A 124 7.03 -14.51 -1.83
N SER A 125 6.67 -13.38 -1.24
CA SER A 125 5.75 -13.32 -0.10
C SER A 125 4.27 -13.29 -0.48
N ARG A 126 3.93 -13.15 -1.75
CA ARG A 126 2.56 -12.89 -2.26
C ARG A 126 1.96 -11.57 -1.70
N LEU A 127 2.75 -10.75 -1.04
CA LEU A 127 2.29 -9.50 -0.43
C LEU A 127 1.74 -8.58 -1.53
N TRP A 128 0.47 -8.24 -1.42
CA TRP A 128 -0.09 -7.17 -2.22
C TRP A 128 0.52 -5.86 -1.76
N LEU A 129 1.21 -5.26 -2.62
CA LEU A 129 1.89 -4.04 -2.31
C LEU A 129 0.97 -2.79 -2.52
N GLY A 130 -0.29 -2.85 -3.05
CA GLY A 130 -1.35 -1.81 -3.26
C GLY A 130 -1.72 -1.59 -4.72
N GLY A 131 -2.40 -0.51 -5.02
CA GLY A 131 -2.85 -0.22 -6.38
C GLY A 131 -3.22 1.24 -6.61
N VAL A 132 -3.45 1.56 -7.87
CA VAL A 132 -3.88 2.87 -8.36
C VAL A 132 -5.09 2.68 -9.25
N VAL A 133 -6.12 3.48 -9.06
CA VAL A 133 -7.29 3.55 -9.95
C VAL A 133 -7.20 4.83 -10.77
N SER A 134 -7.52 4.78 -12.06
CA SER A 134 -7.48 5.94 -12.95
C SER A 134 -8.51 5.80 -14.07
N GLN A 135 -9.00 6.93 -14.54
CA GLN A 135 -9.92 6.98 -15.69
C GLN A 135 -9.21 6.65 -17.01
N HIS A 136 -7.90 6.79 -17.07
CA HIS A 136 -7.11 6.59 -18.27
C HIS A 136 -6.02 5.53 -18.08
N ARG A 137 -5.82 4.68 -19.11
CA ARG A 137 -4.70 3.73 -19.19
C ARG A 137 -3.37 4.41 -19.55
N GLY A 138 -3.27 5.70 -19.40
CA GLY A 138 -2.16 6.48 -19.92
C GLY A 138 -0.89 6.41 -19.06
N LYS A 139 0.11 7.16 -19.50
CA LYS A 139 1.42 7.31 -18.83
C LYS A 139 1.31 7.69 -17.35
N GLN A 140 0.27 8.43 -16.95
CA GLN A 140 0.06 8.85 -15.57
C GLN A 140 -0.18 7.65 -14.63
N LEU A 141 -1.07 6.71 -15.02
CA LEU A 141 -1.34 5.50 -14.25
C LEU A 141 -0.08 4.67 -14.07
N VAL A 142 0.65 4.41 -15.17
CA VAL A 142 1.87 3.59 -15.15
C VAL A 142 2.99 4.26 -14.35
N ASN A 143 3.13 5.59 -14.44
CA ASN A 143 4.11 6.33 -13.64
C ASN A 143 3.77 6.32 -12.14
N ALA A 144 2.50 6.49 -11.78
CA ALA A 144 2.05 6.39 -10.39
C ALA A 144 2.36 5.00 -9.83
N LEU A 145 2.11 3.98 -10.66
CA LEU A 145 2.43 2.60 -10.42
C LEU A 145 3.93 2.39 -10.13
N ALA A 146 4.80 2.82 -11.02
CA ALA A 146 6.25 2.67 -10.89
C ALA A 146 6.82 3.41 -9.67
N LYS A 147 6.32 4.62 -9.36
CA LYS A 147 6.68 5.36 -8.15
C LYS A 147 6.31 4.61 -6.88
N LEU A 148 5.18 3.97 -6.91
CA LEU A 148 4.67 3.18 -5.81
C LEU A 148 5.56 1.96 -5.55
N VAL A 149 5.98 1.20 -6.59
CA VAL A 149 6.96 0.09 -6.46
C VAL A 149 8.27 0.61 -5.89
N ARG A 150 8.78 1.71 -6.44
CA ARG A 150 10.03 2.30 -5.97
C ARG A 150 9.97 2.68 -4.49
N ALA A 151 8.83 3.20 -4.03
CA ALA A 151 8.64 3.55 -2.63
C ALA A 151 8.56 2.33 -1.68
N CYS A 152 8.23 1.14 -2.19
CA CYS A 152 8.21 -0.11 -1.42
C CYS A 152 9.55 -0.82 -1.42
N ALA A 153 10.43 -0.53 -2.38
CA ALA A 153 11.75 -1.13 -2.46
C ALA A 153 12.69 -0.50 -1.43
N ALA A 154 13.08 -1.25 -0.42
CA ALA A 154 14.10 -0.85 0.55
C ALA A 154 15.48 -0.74 -0.12
N ASP A 155 15.79 -1.68 -1.02
CA ASP A 155 17.00 -1.68 -1.85
C ASP A 155 16.65 -1.22 -3.27
N PRO A 156 17.50 -0.40 -3.93
CA PRO A 156 17.35 -0.09 -5.35
C PRO A 156 17.49 -1.31 -6.26
N ARG A 157 18.13 -2.39 -5.81
CA ARG A 157 18.25 -3.66 -6.53
C ARG A 157 16.92 -4.42 -6.49
N LEU A 158 16.23 -4.45 -7.61
CA LEU A 158 14.91 -5.08 -7.70
C LEU A 158 14.67 -5.65 -9.08
N LEU A 159 14.22 -6.90 -9.14
CA LEU A 159 13.65 -7.48 -10.35
C LEU A 159 12.15 -7.22 -10.40
N VAL A 160 11.70 -6.57 -11.48
CA VAL A 160 10.28 -6.33 -11.77
C VAL A 160 9.88 -7.16 -12.99
N CYS A 161 8.93 -8.07 -12.79
CA CYS A 161 8.32 -8.84 -13.87
C CYS A 161 7.03 -8.17 -14.34
N THR A 162 6.88 -7.95 -15.65
CA THR A 162 5.71 -7.29 -16.24
C THR A 162 5.19 -8.07 -17.46
N ASP A 163 3.97 -7.77 -17.87
CA ASP A 163 3.47 -8.14 -19.19
C ASP A 163 4.15 -7.31 -20.30
N GLY A 164 3.81 -7.58 -21.56
CA GLY A 164 4.41 -6.94 -22.72
C GLY A 164 4.09 -5.46 -22.94
N LEU A 165 3.46 -4.76 -21.97
CA LEU A 165 3.12 -3.33 -22.12
C LEU A 165 4.38 -2.46 -22.07
N SER A 166 4.74 -1.84 -23.19
CA SER A 166 5.97 -1.05 -23.36
C SER A 166 6.09 0.16 -22.42
N SER A 167 4.96 0.75 -22.01
CA SER A 167 4.95 1.91 -21.11
C SER A 167 5.51 1.62 -19.71
N TYR A 168 5.52 0.36 -19.25
CA TYR A 168 6.14 -0.02 -17.97
C TYR A 168 7.64 0.28 -17.94
N ILE A 169 8.35 -0.03 -19.01
CA ILE A 169 9.80 0.13 -19.09
C ILE A 169 10.20 1.58 -18.84
N ASN A 170 9.57 2.50 -19.55
CA ASN A 170 9.85 3.93 -19.41
C ASN A 170 9.47 4.48 -18.05
N ALA A 171 8.37 4.01 -17.46
CA ALA A 171 7.93 4.42 -16.14
C ALA A 171 8.86 3.91 -15.03
N LEU A 172 9.28 2.65 -15.10
CA LEU A 172 10.24 2.05 -14.17
C LEU A 172 11.60 2.75 -14.27
N ARG A 173 12.16 2.88 -15.47
CA ARG A 173 13.41 3.63 -15.68
C ARG A 173 13.35 5.05 -15.11
N ARG A 174 12.20 5.72 -15.26
CA ARG A 174 12.00 7.07 -14.74
C ARG A 174 11.89 7.11 -13.22
N ALA A 175 11.24 6.12 -12.60
CA ALA A 175 11.11 6.00 -11.14
C ALA A 175 12.44 5.63 -10.45
N TRP A 176 13.35 4.95 -11.16
CA TRP A 176 14.69 4.57 -10.67
C TRP A 176 15.79 5.55 -11.07
N ARG A 177 15.47 6.83 -11.25
CA ARG A 177 16.47 7.88 -11.44
C ARG A 177 16.84 8.53 -10.10
N LYS A 178 18.11 8.87 -9.95
CA LYS A 178 18.62 9.67 -8.83
C LYS A 178 19.31 10.94 -9.34
N PRO A 179 19.25 12.04 -8.58
CA PRO A 179 19.97 13.25 -8.96
C PRO A 179 21.48 13.02 -8.86
N CYS A 180 22.21 13.45 -9.88
CA CYS A 180 23.67 13.49 -9.92
C CYS A 180 24.09 14.96 -9.82
N TYR A 181 24.76 15.30 -8.71
CA TYR A 181 25.25 16.66 -8.46
C TYR A 181 26.66 16.78 -9.02
N THR A 182 26.86 17.68 -9.97
CA THR A 182 28.16 17.91 -10.65
C THR A 182 28.88 19.16 -10.15
N GLY A 183 28.39 19.78 -9.07
CA GLY A 183 28.95 21.05 -8.56
C GLY A 183 28.54 22.28 -9.38
N LYS A 184 27.99 22.13 -10.57
CA LYS A 184 27.53 23.24 -11.41
C LYS A 184 26.20 23.81 -10.91
N ARG A 185 26.01 25.13 -11.07
CA ARG A 185 24.72 25.77 -10.77
C ARG A 185 23.61 25.22 -11.68
N GLY A 186 22.42 25.01 -11.13
CA GLY A 186 21.24 24.57 -11.87
C GLY A 186 20.65 23.26 -11.33
N ARG A 187 19.67 22.72 -12.05
CA ARG A 187 19.01 21.48 -11.66
C ARG A 187 19.93 20.28 -11.91
N PRO A 188 20.14 19.40 -10.91
CA PRO A 188 20.98 18.22 -11.08
C PRO A 188 20.44 17.31 -12.20
N ARG A 189 21.35 16.72 -12.97
CA ARG A 189 21.02 15.73 -13.99
C ARG A 189 20.48 14.48 -13.31
N LEU A 190 19.37 13.92 -13.82
CA LEU A 190 18.83 12.65 -13.35
C LEU A 190 19.50 11.50 -14.10
N VAL A 191 20.19 10.64 -13.38
CA VAL A 191 20.83 9.43 -13.92
C VAL A 191 20.09 8.19 -13.46
N ALA A 192 20.14 7.09 -14.22
CA ALA A 192 19.59 5.81 -13.81
C ALA A 192 20.30 5.33 -12.53
N ALA A 193 19.53 4.92 -11.52
CA ALA A 193 20.09 4.23 -10.37
C ALA A 193 20.47 2.80 -10.79
N PRO A 194 21.62 2.27 -10.38
CA PRO A 194 21.98 0.88 -10.65
C PRO A 194 21.03 -0.07 -9.89
N GLY A 195 20.90 -1.30 -10.40
CA GLY A 195 20.21 -2.39 -9.70
C GLY A 195 18.77 -2.64 -10.11
N LEU A 196 18.14 -1.81 -10.96
CA LEU A 196 16.84 -2.14 -11.54
C LEU A 196 17.02 -3.20 -12.64
N LEU A 197 16.35 -4.33 -12.48
CA LEU A 197 16.19 -5.38 -13.47
C LEU A 197 14.72 -5.44 -13.91
N VAL A 198 14.45 -5.59 -15.21
CA VAL A 198 13.09 -5.73 -15.73
C VAL A 198 13.02 -6.90 -16.69
N GLY A 199 12.22 -7.89 -16.30
CA GLY A 199 11.82 -9.01 -17.15
C GLY A 199 10.41 -8.80 -17.69
N GLN A 200 10.19 -9.11 -18.97
CA GLN A 200 8.86 -9.11 -19.57
C GLN A 200 8.47 -10.48 -20.06
N MET A 201 7.23 -10.86 -19.79
CA MET A 201 6.58 -12.02 -20.37
C MET A 201 5.59 -11.58 -21.44
N VAL A 202 5.85 -11.93 -22.69
CA VAL A 202 5.01 -11.57 -23.84
C VAL A 202 4.33 -12.83 -24.35
N LYS A 203 3.02 -12.91 -24.19
CA LYS A 203 2.20 -14.01 -24.74
C LYS A 203 1.98 -13.80 -26.22
N GLN A 204 2.31 -14.79 -27.01
CA GLN A 204 1.99 -14.83 -28.45
C GLN A 204 0.63 -15.47 -28.67
N TYR A 205 -0.17 -14.88 -29.51
CA TYR A 205 -1.52 -15.36 -29.80
C TYR A 205 -1.68 -15.71 -31.28
N ALA A 206 -2.27 -16.85 -31.55
CA ALA A 206 -2.87 -17.17 -32.86
C ALA A 206 -4.30 -17.68 -32.62
N HIS A 207 -5.24 -17.29 -33.46
CA HIS A 207 -6.66 -17.65 -33.34
C HIS A 207 -7.23 -17.54 -31.93
N ARG A 208 -6.88 -16.45 -31.20
CA ARG A 208 -7.26 -16.18 -29.79
C ARG A 208 -6.73 -17.19 -28.76
N ARG A 209 -5.83 -18.09 -29.14
CA ARG A 209 -5.15 -19.04 -28.24
C ARG A 209 -3.70 -18.60 -28.04
N VAL A 210 -3.17 -18.81 -26.83
CA VAL A 210 -1.74 -18.60 -26.55
C VAL A 210 -0.98 -19.73 -27.21
N ILE A 211 -0.13 -19.40 -28.21
CA ILE A 211 0.71 -20.36 -28.95
C ILE A 211 2.15 -20.39 -28.44
N GLY A 212 2.55 -19.35 -27.67
CA GLY A 212 3.90 -19.29 -27.14
C GLY A 212 4.02 -18.16 -26.13
N VAL A 213 5.12 -18.18 -25.37
CA VAL A 213 5.50 -17.15 -24.41
C VAL A 213 6.95 -16.77 -24.68
N ILE A 214 7.21 -15.49 -24.85
CA ILE A 214 8.56 -14.96 -25.00
C ILE A 214 8.94 -14.24 -23.73
N GLU A 215 10.06 -14.64 -23.11
CA GLU A 215 10.69 -13.94 -22.00
C GLU A 215 11.76 -12.98 -22.52
N ARG A 216 11.69 -11.73 -22.12
CA ARG A 216 12.64 -10.68 -22.53
C ARG A 216 13.28 -10.03 -21.33
N ALA A 217 14.61 -10.00 -21.29
CA ALA A 217 15.37 -9.10 -20.43
C ALA A 217 15.36 -7.70 -21.06
N VAL A 218 14.73 -6.73 -20.41
CA VAL A 218 14.53 -5.38 -20.97
C VAL A 218 15.39 -4.32 -20.29
N VAL A 219 15.67 -4.52 -19.01
CA VAL A 219 16.60 -3.68 -18.24
C VAL A 219 17.49 -4.60 -17.42
N GLY A 220 18.78 -4.42 -17.52
CA GLY A 220 19.79 -5.28 -16.92
C GLY A 220 20.21 -6.45 -17.81
N ALA A 221 21.29 -7.13 -17.43
CA ALA A 221 21.77 -8.32 -18.12
C ALA A 221 20.84 -9.51 -17.88
N ARG A 222 20.71 -10.37 -18.87
CA ARG A 222 19.87 -11.59 -18.80
C ARG A 222 20.34 -12.51 -17.67
N GLU A 223 21.65 -12.64 -17.54
CA GLU A 223 22.30 -13.48 -16.53
C GLU A 223 21.95 -13.01 -15.11
N ALA A 224 21.96 -11.68 -14.86
CA ALA A 224 21.56 -11.11 -13.58
C ALA A 224 20.07 -11.36 -13.26
N ILE A 225 19.21 -11.34 -14.26
CA ILE A 225 17.79 -11.69 -14.08
C ILE A 225 17.64 -13.16 -13.73
N LEU A 226 18.36 -14.05 -14.44
CA LEU A 226 18.32 -15.49 -14.18
C LEU A 226 18.83 -15.83 -12.78
N GLN A 227 19.93 -15.22 -12.33
CA GLN A 227 20.44 -15.39 -10.96
C GLN A 227 19.42 -15.04 -9.89
N VAL A 228 18.70 -13.94 -10.06
CA VAL A 228 17.63 -13.55 -9.11
C VAL A 228 16.47 -14.53 -9.14
N LEU A 229 16.09 -15.03 -10.31
CA LEU A 229 15.00 -16.00 -10.46
C LEU A 229 15.36 -17.36 -9.84
N GLU A 230 16.56 -17.84 -10.06
CA GLU A 230 17.09 -19.08 -9.45
C GLU A 230 17.12 -18.96 -7.92
N ALA A 231 17.66 -17.85 -7.38
CA ALA A 231 17.71 -17.60 -5.94
C ALA A 231 16.31 -17.55 -5.28
N THR A 232 15.28 -17.18 -6.06
CA THR A 232 13.88 -17.12 -5.56
C THR A 232 13.06 -18.37 -5.88
N GLY A 233 13.63 -19.32 -6.62
CA GLY A 233 12.94 -20.56 -7.04
C GLY A 233 11.75 -20.27 -7.96
N THR A 234 11.76 -19.18 -8.72
CA THR A 234 10.66 -18.76 -9.58
C THR A 234 11.16 -18.41 -10.98
N GLY A 235 10.28 -18.51 -11.99
CA GLY A 235 10.51 -17.99 -13.33
C GLY A 235 9.89 -16.62 -13.57
N VAL A 236 10.23 -15.98 -14.70
CA VAL A 236 9.50 -14.79 -15.16
C VAL A 236 8.06 -15.19 -15.44
N ASN A 237 7.13 -14.85 -14.58
CA ASN A 237 5.73 -15.14 -14.81
C ASN A 237 4.79 -14.06 -14.23
N THR A 238 3.58 -14.03 -14.78
CA THR A 238 2.50 -13.13 -14.33
C THR A 238 1.38 -13.90 -13.63
N ALA A 239 1.52 -15.22 -13.41
CA ALA A 239 0.46 -16.05 -12.87
C ALA A 239 0.03 -15.62 -11.45
N TYR A 240 0.98 -15.17 -10.62
CA TYR A 240 0.69 -14.73 -9.26
C TYR A 240 -0.17 -13.48 -9.23
N ILE A 241 0.14 -12.49 -10.07
CA ILE A 241 -0.65 -11.26 -10.15
C ILE A 241 -2.00 -11.51 -10.85
N GLU A 242 -2.07 -12.42 -11.82
CA GLU A 242 -3.33 -12.81 -12.44
C GLU A 242 -4.27 -13.49 -11.41
N ARG A 243 -3.73 -14.36 -10.54
CA ARG A 243 -4.48 -14.95 -9.43
C ARG A 243 -4.94 -13.90 -8.42
N LEU A 244 -4.08 -12.94 -8.08
CA LEU A 244 -4.45 -11.82 -7.22
C LEU A 244 -5.58 -10.99 -7.85
N ASN A 245 -5.50 -10.69 -9.15
CA ASN A 245 -6.56 -10.01 -9.89
C ASN A 245 -7.90 -10.77 -9.81
N ALA A 246 -7.86 -12.11 -9.91
CA ALA A 246 -9.05 -12.96 -9.75
C ALA A 246 -9.63 -12.85 -8.33
N THR A 247 -8.78 -12.85 -7.29
CA THR A 247 -9.20 -12.65 -5.89
C THR A 247 -9.90 -11.30 -5.71
N PHE A 248 -9.35 -10.21 -6.24
CA PHE A 248 -9.98 -8.90 -6.17
C PHE A 248 -11.32 -8.85 -6.92
N ARG A 249 -11.42 -9.51 -8.08
CA ARG A 249 -12.70 -9.61 -8.80
C ARG A 249 -13.76 -10.38 -8.01
N ALA A 250 -13.38 -11.43 -7.31
CA ALA A 250 -14.31 -12.20 -6.47
C ALA A 250 -14.77 -11.43 -5.22
N ARG A 251 -13.89 -10.56 -4.67
CA ARG A 251 -14.12 -9.87 -3.39
C ARG A 251 -14.65 -8.45 -3.51
N LEU A 252 -14.64 -7.86 -4.70
CA LEU A 252 -15.19 -6.52 -4.95
C LEU A 252 -16.41 -6.62 -5.87
N ALA A 253 -17.59 -6.43 -5.32
CA ALA A 253 -18.84 -6.53 -6.08
C ALA A 253 -18.85 -5.72 -7.40
N PRO A 254 -18.27 -4.51 -7.50
CA PRO A 254 -18.16 -3.78 -8.75
C PRO A 254 -17.26 -4.44 -9.80
N LEU A 255 -16.39 -5.36 -9.40
CA LEU A 255 -15.42 -6.02 -10.27
C LEU A 255 -15.89 -7.38 -10.79
N VAL A 256 -16.96 -7.90 -10.24
CA VAL A 256 -17.56 -9.17 -10.66
C VAL A 256 -17.98 -9.07 -12.13
N ARG A 257 -17.64 -10.09 -12.92
CA ARG A 257 -18.00 -10.15 -14.34
C ARG A 257 -19.53 -10.08 -14.50
N ARG A 258 -20.03 -9.20 -15.36
CA ARG A 258 -21.46 -8.92 -15.56
C ARG A 258 -22.17 -8.43 -14.28
N THR A 259 -21.47 -7.66 -13.44
CA THR A 259 -22.07 -7.09 -12.23
C THR A 259 -23.28 -6.21 -12.55
N ARG A 260 -24.34 -6.32 -11.74
CA ARG A 260 -25.47 -5.40 -11.71
C ARG A 260 -25.27 -4.26 -10.69
N ALA A 261 -24.14 -4.25 -9.98
CA ALA A 261 -23.78 -3.23 -8.98
C ALA A 261 -22.45 -2.55 -9.34
N PRO A 262 -22.34 -1.82 -10.47
CA PRO A 262 -21.13 -1.13 -10.85
C PRO A 262 -20.85 0.01 -9.88
N ALA A 263 -19.57 0.29 -9.60
CA ALA A 263 -19.20 1.44 -8.79
C ALA A 263 -19.59 2.74 -9.51
N ARG A 264 -20.17 3.70 -8.78
CA ARG A 264 -20.51 5.03 -9.30
C ARG A 264 -19.34 6.00 -9.22
N LYS A 265 -18.48 5.86 -8.20
CA LYS A 265 -17.35 6.76 -7.93
C LYS A 265 -16.04 5.97 -7.89
N GLU A 266 -14.99 6.56 -8.44
CA GLU A 266 -13.62 6.03 -8.43
C GLU A 266 -13.10 5.87 -6.99
N ALA A 267 -13.39 6.83 -6.12
CA ALA A 267 -13.02 6.78 -4.71
C ALA A 267 -13.59 5.54 -3.98
N THR A 268 -14.84 5.16 -4.26
CA THR A 268 -15.45 3.95 -3.67
C THR A 268 -14.73 2.68 -4.14
N LEU A 269 -14.33 2.62 -5.40
CA LEU A 269 -13.56 1.50 -5.94
C LEU A 269 -12.15 1.46 -5.31
N THR A 270 -11.50 2.60 -5.20
CA THR A 270 -10.18 2.73 -4.55
C THR A 270 -10.23 2.29 -3.10
N ALA A 271 -11.21 2.76 -2.33
CA ALA A 271 -11.37 2.39 -0.94
C ALA A 271 -11.67 0.88 -0.75
N GLY A 272 -12.52 0.30 -1.60
CA GLY A 272 -12.78 -1.14 -1.61
C GLY A 272 -11.53 -1.96 -1.96
N MET A 273 -10.74 -1.49 -2.93
CA MET A 273 -9.45 -2.09 -3.29
C MET A 273 -8.50 -2.14 -2.08
N TRP A 274 -8.40 -1.05 -1.32
CA TRP A 274 -7.56 -1.01 -0.12
C TRP A 274 -8.08 -1.91 0.99
N LEU A 275 -9.39 -1.98 1.21
CA LEU A 275 -9.98 -2.89 2.19
C LEU A 275 -9.63 -4.35 1.87
N VAL A 276 -9.93 -4.79 0.64
CA VAL A 276 -9.66 -6.17 0.21
C VAL A 276 -8.16 -6.47 0.24
N GLY A 277 -7.31 -5.55 -0.22
CA GLY A 277 -5.87 -5.74 -0.25
C GLY A 277 -5.24 -5.85 1.14
N CYS A 278 -5.73 -5.07 2.11
CA CYS A 278 -5.26 -5.19 3.48
C CYS A 278 -5.76 -6.48 4.14
N CYS A 279 -7.03 -6.88 3.93
CA CYS A 279 -7.52 -8.17 4.42
C CYS A 279 -6.74 -9.33 3.78
N TYR A 280 -6.45 -9.25 2.49
CA TYR A 280 -5.62 -10.23 1.78
C TYR A 280 -4.23 -10.35 2.41
N ASN A 281 -3.60 -9.23 2.75
CA ASN A 281 -2.26 -9.25 3.32
C ASN A 281 -2.22 -9.75 4.76
N TYR A 282 -3.15 -9.31 5.60
CA TYR A 282 -3.06 -9.50 7.05
C TYR A 282 -4.04 -10.52 7.63
N CYS A 283 -5.23 -10.65 7.03
CA CYS A 283 -6.31 -11.43 7.64
C CYS A 283 -6.55 -12.79 6.96
N TRP A 284 -6.12 -12.98 5.71
CA TRP A 284 -6.40 -14.22 4.98
C TRP A 284 -5.16 -15.09 4.83
N ALA A 285 -5.25 -16.32 5.32
CA ALA A 285 -4.22 -17.33 5.10
C ALA A 285 -4.11 -17.68 3.62
N HIS A 286 -2.89 -17.83 3.14
CA HIS A 286 -2.60 -18.17 1.75
C HIS A 286 -2.03 -19.59 1.67
N HIS A 287 -2.75 -20.48 1.00
CA HIS A 287 -2.40 -21.91 0.94
C HIS A 287 -0.95 -22.19 0.49
N SER A 288 -0.44 -21.46 -0.50
CA SER A 288 0.93 -21.64 -0.99
C SER A 288 2.02 -21.07 -0.07
N LEU A 289 1.65 -20.36 0.99
CA LEU A 289 2.58 -19.77 1.95
C LEU A 289 2.65 -20.54 3.29
N ARG A 290 1.82 -21.58 3.42
CA ARG A 290 1.84 -22.44 4.63
C ARG A 290 3.21 -23.09 4.82
N LEU A 291 3.62 -23.24 6.05
CA LEU A 291 4.87 -23.92 6.41
C LEU A 291 4.58 -25.32 6.95
N HIS A 292 5.47 -26.26 6.67
CA HIS A 292 5.47 -27.54 7.37
C HIS A 292 5.78 -27.31 8.86
N THR A 293 5.00 -27.92 9.72
CA THR A 293 5.28 -27.92 11.16
C THR A 293 6.27 -29.04 11.50
N VAL A 294 6.93 -28.89 12.64
CA VAL A 294 7.83 -29.92 13.17
C VAL A 294 7.02 -31.19 13.46
N PRO A 295 7.57 -32.40 13.19
CA PRO A 295 6.94 -33.66 13.58
C PRO A 295 6.57 -33.64 15.07
N GLY A 296 5.33 -34.03 15.40
CA GLY A 296 4.80 -34.04 16.78
C GLY A 296 3.95 -32.80 17.15
N ALA A 297 3.87 -31.75 16.32
CA ALA A 297 3.10 -30.55 16.65
C ALA A 297 1.55 -30.64 16.39
N GLY A 298 1.02 -31.84 16.22
CA GLY A 298 -0.42 -32.11 16.05
C GLY A 298 -1.04 -31.64 14.71
N ARG A 299 -0.52 -30.59 14.10
CA ARG A 299 -0.97 -30.09 12.79
C ARG A 299 0.17 -30.17 11.78
N LYS A 300 -0.09 -30.73 10.60
CA LYS A 300 0.89 -30.85 9.51
C LYS A 300 1.34 -29.50 8.92
N TRP A 301 0.49 -28.47 8.97
CA TRP A 301 0.72 -27.18 8.33
C TRP A 301 0.42 -26.02 9.29
N ARG A 302 1.30 -25.04 9.29
CA ARG A 302 1.07 -23.72 9.89
C ARG A 302 0.64 -22.75 8.81
N GLU A 303 -0.55 -22.17 8.96
CA GLU A 303 -1.07 -21.17 8.04
C GLU A 303 -0.29 -19.86 8.13
N ARG A 304 -0.12 -19.21 6.98
CA ARG A 304 0.54 -17.90 6.88
C ARG A 304 -0.20 -16.98 5.95
N THR A 305 -0.26 -15.69 6.33
CA THR A 305 -0.68 -14.60 5.47
C THR A 305 0.50 -14.04 4.67
N PRO A 306 0.26 -13.30 3.58
CA PRO A 306 1.32 -12.60 2.85
C PRO A 306 2.14 -11.65 3.74
N ALA A 307 1.52 -10.95 4.70
CA ALA A 307 2.24 -10.09 5.64
C ALA A 307 3.16 -10.86 6.57
N MET A 308 2.74 -12.05 7.05
CA MET A 308 3.61 -12.96 7.80
C MET A 308 4.78 -13.47 6.95
N ALA A 309 4.53 -13.78 5.68
CA ALA A 309 5.58 -14.22 4.77
C ALA A 309 6.60 -13.11 4.44
N ALA A 310 6.16 -11.86 4.52
CA ALA A 310 7.01 -10.68 4.34
C ALA A 310 7.67 -10.19 5.65
N GLY A 311 7.46 -10.88 6.79
CA GLY A 311 8.03 -10.50 8.08
C GLY A 311 7.40 -9.25 8.73
N LEU A 312 6.23 -8.82 8.26
CA LEU A 312 5.55 -7.61 8.78
C LEU A 312 4.71 -7.89 10.02
N THR A 313 4.36 -9.15 10.27
CA THR A 313 3.63 -9.62 11.45
C THR A 313 3.92 -11.09 11.68
N GLN A 314 3.67 -11.56 12.90
CA GLN A 314 3.91 -12.96 13.29
C GLN A 314 2.61 -13.79 13.41
N HIS A 315 1.45 -13.15 13.32
CA HIS A 315 0.15 -13.81 13.45
C HIS A 315 -0.83 -13.34 12.37
N ILE A 316 -1.92 -14.08 12.21
CA ILE A 316 -3.04 -13.73 11.33
C ILE A 316 -3.89 -12.72 12.08
N TRP A 317 -4.03 -11.52 11.50
CA TRP A 317 -4.82 -10.45 12.12
C TRP A 317 -6.32 -10.71 12.02
N ARG A 318 -7.03 -10.36 13.08
CA ARG A 318 -8.48 -10.19 12.99
C ARG A 318 -8.81 -8.87 12.30
N LEU A 319 -9.99 -8.78 11.69
CA LEU A 319 -10.36 -7.54 11.00
C LEU A 319 -10.49 -6.36 11.97
N GLU A 320 -10.93 -6.60 13.20
CA GLU A 320 -11.00 -5.61 14.28
C GLU A 320 -9.64 -5.01 14.58
N GLU A 321 -8.61 -5.85 14.69
CA GLU A 321 -7.22 -5.43 14.87
C GLU A 321 -6.74 -4.56 13.72
N LEU A 322 -6.98 -5.01 12.49
CA LEU A 322 -6.64 -4.26 11.29
C LEU A 322 -7.34 -2.89 11.22
N LEU A 323 -8.60 -2.78 11.63
CA LEU A 323 -9.39 -1.54 11.61
C LEU A 323 -9.05 -0.61 12.78
N SER A 324 -8.55 -1.16 13.88
CA SER A 324 -8.11 -0.41 15.06
C SER A 324 -6.65 0.02 14.98
N TYR A 325 -5.89 -0.46 13.97
CA TYR A 325 -4.49 -0.13 13.81
C TYR A 325 -4.28 1.36 13.55
N GLN A 326 -3.42 1.98 14.37
CA GLN A 326 -2.98 3.35 14.16
C GLN A 326 -1.76 3.38 13.26
N ALA A 327 -1.91 3.96 12.07
CA ALA A 327 -0.77 4.15 11.19
C ALA A 327 0.20 5.19 11.76
N PRO A 328 1.52 4.94 11.74
CA PRO A 328 2.51 5.93 12.14
C PRO A 328 2.31 7.25 11.38
N LEU A 329 2.27 8.35 12.10
CA LEU A 329 2.21 9.67 11.50
C LEU A 329 3.61 10.11 11.04
N PRO A 330 3.71 10.91 9.96
CA PRO A 330 4.97 11.56 9.63
C PRO A 330 5.40 12.46 10.79
N GLU A 331 6.68 12.42 11.12
CA GLU A 331 7.26 13.29 12.13
C GLU A 331 7.01 14.77 11.83
N TYR A 332 7.06 15.58 12.87
CA TYR A 332 6.96 17.03 12.71
C TYR A 332 8.14 17.54 11.90
N ALA A 333 7.85 18.13 10.76
CA ALA A 333 8.81 18.90 10.00
C ALA A 333 8.55 20.39 10.28
N ALA A 334 9.51 21.07 10.88
CA ALA A 334 9.40 22.51 11.07
C ALA A 334 9.18 23.21 9.71
N PRO A 335 8.28 24.19 9.63
CA PRO A 335 8.08 24.93 8.39
C PRO A 335 9.40 25.57 7.96
N LYS A 336 9.81 25.31 6.73
CA LYS A 336 11.01 25.96 6.17
C LYS A 336 10.80 27.47 6.18
N ARG A 337 11.73 28.19 6.79
CA ARG A 337 11.71 29.67 6.75
C ARG A 337 11.68 30.09 5.28
N ARG A 338 10.67 30.87 4.89
CA ARG A 338 10.64 31.52 3.58
C ARG A 338 11.60 32.73 3.68
N GLY A 339 12.64 32.73 2.89
CA GLY A 339 13.61 33.80 2.82
C GLY A 339 14.98 33.31 2.33
N ARG A 340 15.83 34.26 1.95
CA ARG A 340 17.24 33.97 1.62
C ARG A 340 17.88 33.36 2.88
N PRO A 341 18.59 32.22 2.79
CA PRO A 341 19.33 31.71 3.94
C PRO A 341 20.27 32.82 4.44
N PRO A 342 20.41 32.98 5.77
CA PRO A 342 21.39 33.96 6.27
C PRO A 342 22.73 33.60 5.65
N ASN A 343 23.47 34.62 5.18
CA ASN A 343 24.86 34.42 4.76
C ASN A 343 25.54 33.68 5.91
N GLN A 344 26.11 32.51 5.62
CA GLN A 344 27.00 31.89 6.57
C GLN A 344 28.04 32.92 6.88
N ALA A 345 28.10 33.34 8.14
CA ALA A 345 29.21 34.16 8.62
C ALA A 345 30.48 33.41 8.22
N THR A 346 31.23 33.97 7.34
CA THR A 346 32.56 33.47 6.96
C THR A 346 33.35 33.44 8.25
N ASP A 347 33.65 32.24 8.72
CA ASP A 347 34.42 32.04 9.94
C ASP A 347 35.81 32.71 9.74
N GLN A 348 35.94 33.94 10.21
CA GLN A 348 37.17 34.70 10.18
C GLN A 348 38.23 34.16 11.14
N SER A 349 37.87 33.13 11.94
CA SER A 349 38.79 32.50 12.89
C SER A 349 39.85 31.58 12.28
N LEU A 350 39.74 31.21 11.00
CA LEU A 350 40.72 30.35 10.32
C LEU A 350 41.83 31.14 9.56
N ARG A 351 41.86 32.47 9.63
CA ARG A 351 42.91 33.29 8.96
C ARG A 351 43.97 33.87 9.89
N LEU A 352 43.98 33.47 11.18
CA LEU A 352 44.99 33.95 12.13
C LEU A 352 45.90 32.82 12.66
N ALA A 353 45.98 31.68 11.97
CA ALA A 353 46.89 30.60 12.29
C ALA A 353 47.54 30.06 11.00
N ALA A 354 48.23 30.91 10.26
CA ALA A 354 49.19 30.57 9.23
C ALA A 354 50.31 31.62 9.23
#